data_89ccda4761a9142c3d3dfe038353cba6
#
_entry.id   89ccda4761a9142c3d3dfe038353cba6
#
_cell.length_a   1.000
_cell.length_b   1.000
_cell.length_c   1.000
_cell.angle_alpha   90.00
_cell.angle_beta   90.00
_cell.angle_gamma   90.00
#
_symmetry.space_group_name_H-M   'P 1'
#
loop_
_entity.id
_entity.type
_entity.pdbx_description
1 polymer ?
#
loop_
_entity_poly.entity_id
_entity_poly.type
_entity_poly.pdbx_seq_one_letter_code
_entity_poly.pdbx_strand_id
1 'polypeptide(L)'
;MPGVAPASSAVRCRGLVKRYPDVVAVAGLDLEVERGECFGLLGPNGAGKTTTIEILEGLIEQDEGDVEVLGRRWREHRAELRQRLGVQLQETQLTDKLTVEETLRLFRSFFDEGPPVTELLDIVELGSKRQSFVGKLSGGQKQRLSVACAFAGRPDLLFLDEPTTGLDPQSRRQLWEVLQRFRAEGRTILLTTHYMDEAHVLCDRVGIMDRGRLIALGTPRELVASLGAEHVVEFGVEGTMPPEATLTALPGVHGMARRDGHITLATAELHATVPALLDCLRDLGAPLSLLSTHSATLEDVFVSLTGRHLRDG
;
A
#
# COMPACT_ATOMS: atom_id res chain seq x y z
N MET A 1 -26.93 17.35 -26.73
CA MET A 1 -26.60 16.57 -25.50
C MET A 1 -25.36 17.21 -24.90
N PRO A 2 -25.41 17.84 -23.73
CA PRO A 2 -24.18 18.33 -23.10
C PRO A 2 -23.31 17.12 -22.74
N GLY A 3 -22.07 17.10 -23.24
CA GLY A 3 -21.10 16.06 -22.92
C GLY A 3 -20.86 16.04 -21.42
N VAL A 4 -21.13 14.91 -20.80
CA VAL A 4 -20.70 14.60 -19.43
C VAL A 4 -19.17 14.71 -19.45
N ALA A 5 -18.61 15.68 -18.73
CA ALA A 5 -17.16 15.74 -18.50
C ALA A 5 -16.71 14.34 -18.04
N PRO A 6 -15.60 13.80 -18.57
CA PRO A 6 -15.13 12.49 -18.10
C PRO A 6 -15.01 12.53 -16.57
N ALA A 7 -15.59 11.55 -15.89
CA ALA A 7 -15.50 11.47 -14.44
C ALA A 7 -14.03 11.59 -14.06
N SER A 8 -13.67 12.55 -13.21
CA SER A 8 -12.29 12.81 -12.79
C SER A 8 -11.74 11.63 -12.00
N SER A 9 -12.60 10.85 -11.33
CA SER A 9 -12.22 9.70 -10.52
C SER A 9 -12.20 8.38 -11.31
N ALA A 10 -11.18 7.57 -11.05
CA ALA A 10 -11.07 6.19 -11.53
C ALA A 10 -11.83 5.22 -10.62
N VAL A 11 -11.87 5.50 -9.31
CA VAL A 11 -12.63 4.75 -8.31
C VAL A 11 -13.37 5.72 -7.42
N ARG A 12 -14.62 5.39 -7.12
CA ARG A 12 -15.42 6.10 -6.11
C ARG A 12 -16.22 5.12 -5.28
N CYS A 13 -16.03 5.17 -3.96
CA CYS A 13 -16.85 4.47 -2.98
C CYS A 13 -17.52 5.46 -2.05
N ARG A 14 -18.77 5.19 -1.68
CA ARG A 14 -19.52 5.97 -0.69
C ARG A 14 -20.24 5.02 0.26
N GLY A 15 -19.88 5.12 1.55
CA GLY A 15 -20.46 4.32 2.61
C GLY A 15 -20.30 2.81 2.41
N LEU A 16 -19.18 2.37 1.80
CA LEU A 16 -18.95 0.97 1.48
C LEU A 16 -18.92 0.11 2.73
N VAL A 17 -19.77 -0.93 2.78
CA VAL A 17 -19.81 -1.89 3.88
C VAL A 17 -19.72 -3.31 3.35
N LYS A 18 -18.91 -4.13 4.02
CA LYS A 18 -18.86 -5.59 3.84
C LYS A 18 -18.80 -6.31 5.17
N ARG A 19 -19.72 -7.26 5.36
CA ARG A 19 -19.81 -8.09 6.56
C ARG A 19 -19.59 -9.54 6.21
N TYR A 20 -18.91 -10.23 7.07
CA TYR A 20 -18.86 -11.69 7.13
C TYR A 20 -19.48 -12.14 8.46
N PRO A 21 -19.78 -13.43 8.65
CA PRO A 21 -20.53 -13.89 9.85
C PRO A 21 -19.98 -13.35 11.18
N ASP A 22 -18.66 -13.28 11.30
CA ASP A 22 -18.00 -12.95 12.56
C ASP A 22 -17.27 -11.59 12.55
N VAL A 23 -17.28 -10.87 11.39
CA VAL A 23 -16.49 -9.63 11.27
C VAL A 23 -17.09 -8.65 10.27
N VAL A 24 -17.00 -7.36 10.58
CA VAL A 24 -17.24 -6.26 9.64
C VAL A 24 -15.90 -5.92 8.99
N ALA A 25 -15.67 -6.46 7.79
CA ALA A 25 -14.40 -6.30 7.09
C ALA A 25 -14.21 -4.88 6.53
N VAL A 26 -15.31 -4.24 6.09
CA VAL A 26 -15.33 -2.82 5.65
C VAL A 26 -16.53 -2.15 6.32
N ALA A 27 -16.31 -1.03 6.99
CA ALA A 27 -17.24 -0.41 7.92
C ALA A 27 -17.57 1.05 7.55
N GLY A 28 -18.15 1.27 6.37
CA GLY A 28 -18.57 2.59 5.89
C GLY A 28 -17.40 3.36 5.26
N LEU A 29 -16.67 2.74 4.32
CA LEU A 29 -15.54 3.36 3.64
C LEU A 29 -16.01 4.35 2.57
N ASP A 30 -15.53 5.59 2.66
CA ASP A 30 -15.53 6.58 1.59
C ASP A 30 -14.13 6.68 0.99
N LEU A 31 -14.02 6.46 -0.32
CA LEU A 31 -12.76 6.48 -1.05
C LEU A 31 -12.95 7.09 -2.43
N GLU A 32 -12.03 7.95 -2.84
CA GLU A 32 -11.95 8.47 -4.19
C GLU A 32 -10.51 8.43 -4.70
N VAL A 33 -10.32 7.78 -5.86
CA VAL A 33 -9.04 7.64 -6.55
C VAL A 33 -9.15 8.40 -7.87
N GLU A 34 -8.25 9.33 -8.11
CA GLU A 34 -8.21 10.14 -9.31
C GLU A 34 -7.67 9.35 -10.52
N ARG A 35 -8.02 9.78 -11.74
CA ARG A 35 -7.41 9.18 -12.93
C ARG A 35 -5.94 9.59 -13.06
N GLY A 36 -5.09 8.61 -13.39
CA GLY A 36 -3.65 8.82 -13.58
C GLY A 36 -2.85 8.87 -12.27
N GLU A 37 -3.49 8.75 -11.10
CA GLU A 37 -2.75 8.65 -9.85
C GLU A 37 -2.36 7.21 -9.51
N CYS A 38 -1.31 7.07 -8.74
CA CYS A 38 -0.98 5.86 -8.00
C CYS A 38 -1.48 6.03 -6.56
N PHE A 39 -2.52 5.28 -6.20
CA PHE A 39 -3.11 5.31 -4.87
C PHE A 39 -2.72 4.07 -4.07
N GLY A 40 -2.23 4.26 -2.85
CA GLY A 40 -1.86 3.20 -1.92
C GLY A 40 -2.91 3.01 -0.82
N LEU A 41 -3.39 1.78 -0.62
CA LEU A 41 -4.23 1.42 0.51
C LEU A 41 -3.39 0.64 1.53
N LEU A 42 -3.05 1.31 2.64
CA LEU A 42 -2.14 0.82 3.66
C LEU A 42 -2.91 0.34 4.88
N GLY A 43 -2.31 -0.57 5.63
CA GLY A 43 -2.87 -1.04 6.90
C GLY A 43 -2.38 -2.44 7.24
N PRO A 44 -2.60 -2.90 8.48
CA PRO A 44 -2.22 -4.24 8.92
C PRO A 44 -3.06 -5.33 8.23
N ASN A 45 -2.66 -6.58 8.45
CA ASN A 45 -3.47 -7.71 8.05
C ASN A 45 -4.83 -7.65 8.76
N GLY A 46 -5.91 -7.99 8.04
CA GLY A 46 -7.27 -7.88 8.58
C GLY A 46 -7.85 -6.45 8.64
N ALA A 47 -7.14 -5.41 8.17
CA ALA A 47 -7.68 -4.05 8.13
C ALA A 47 -8.82 -3.85 7.12
N GLY A 48 -9.06 -4.81 6.21
CA GLY A 48 -10.11 -4.75 5.18
C GLY A 48 -9.60 -4.35 3.79
N LYS A 49 -8.28 -4.23 3.58
CA LYS A 49 -7.66 -3.83 2.30
C LYS A 49 -8.04 -4.77 1.15
N THR A 50 -7.72 -6.06 1.27
CA THR A 50 -8.03 -7.10 0.26
C THR A 50 -9.53 -7.17 -0.03
N THR A 51 -10.38 -7.16 1.01
CA THR A 51 -11.84 -7.14 0.83
C THR A 51 -12.30 -5.90 0.05
N THR A 52 -11.71 -4.74 0.32
CA THR A 52 -12.01 -3.51 -0.42
C THR A 52 -11.62 -3.66 -1.89
N ILE A 53 -10.40 -4.15 -2.18
CA ILE A 53 -9.95 -4.36 -3.56
C ILE A 53 -10.81 -5.38 -4.28
N GLU A 54 -11.12 -6.53 -3.69
CA GLU A 54 -11.99 -7.56 -4.28
C GLU A 54 -13.38 -7.02 -4.67
N ILE A 55 -13.94 -6.08 -3.89
CA ILE A 55 -15.19 -5.40 -4.24
C ILE A 55 -14.97 -4.48 -5.45
N LEU A 56 -13.88 -3.71 -5.47
CA LEU A 56 -13.54 -2.81 -6.58
C LEU A 56 -13.24 -3.56 -7.88
N GLU A 57 -12.68 -4.75 -7.80
CA GLU A 57 -12.42 -5.66 -8.92
C GLU A 57 -13.68 -6.39 -9.40
N GLY A 58 -14.77 -6.33 -8.62
CA GLY A 58 -16.04 -7.02 -8.92
C GLY A 58 -15.96 -8.52 -8.70
N LEU A 59 -15.06 -9.00 -7.85
CA LEU A 59 -14.95 -10.40 -7.43
C LEU A 59 -16.01 -10.74 -6.38
N ILE A 60 -16.27 -9.82 -5.44
CA ILE A 60 -17.32 -9.93 -4.43
C ILE A 60 -18.24 -8.71 -4.46
N GLU A 61 -19.47 -8.86 -4.00
CA GLU A 61 -20.43 -7.75 -3.89
C GLU A 61 -20.36 -7.13 -2.49
N GLN A 62 -20.52 -5.81 -2.42
CA GLN A 62 -20.73 -5.08 -1.17
C GLN A 62 -22.12 -5.38 -0.58
N ASP A 63 -22.26 -5.23 0.73
CA ASP A 63 -23.54 -5.35 1.41
C ASP A 63 -24.30 -4.01 1.44
N GLU A 64 -23.57 -2.89 1.58
CA GLU A 64 -24.11 -1.52 1.55
C GLU A 64 -23.14 -0.55 0.84
N GLY A 65 -23.68 0.61 0.45
CA GLY A 65 -22.93 1.67 -0.19
C GLY A 65 -22.92 1.59 -1.71
N ASP A 66 -22.35 2.63 -2.31
CA ASP A 66 -22.21 2.78 -3.76
C ASP A 66 -20.74 2.63 -4.17
N VAL A 67 -20.51 1.88 -5.26
CA VAL A 67 -19.19 1.67 -5.86
C VAL A 67 -19.26 1.95 -7.35
N GLU A 68 -18.38 2.85 -7.81
CA GLU A 68 -18.15 3.15 -9.21
C GLU A 68 -16.67 2.95 -9.55
N VAL A 69 -16.41 2.24 -10.64
CA VAL A 69 -15.07 2.02 -11.21
C VAL A 69 -15.07 2.53 -12.63
N LEU A 70 -14.12 3.42 -12.96
CA LEU A 70 -14.05 4.12 -14.26
C LEU A 70 -15.38 4.82 -14.66
N GLY A 71 -16.15 5.28 -13.66
CA GLY A 71 -17.47 5.86 -13.83
C GLY A 71 -18.57 4.87 -14.20
N ARG A 72 -18.40 3.61 -13.91
CA ARG A 72 -19.31 2.50 -14.21
C ARG A 72 -19.61 1.67 -12.95
N ARG A 73 -20.80 1.08 -12.90
CA ARG A 73 -21.19 0.11 -11.87
C ARG A 73 -21.06 -1.33 -12.40
N TRP A 74 -20.52 -2.23 -11.59
CA TRP A 74 -20.28 -3.61 -11.96
C TRP A 74 -21.52 -4.36 -12.46
N ARG A 75 -22.68 -4.13 -11.85
CA ARG A 75 -23.94 -4.81 -12.22
C ARG A 75 -24.35 -4.53 -13.66
N GLU A 76 -24.05 -3.33 -14.16
CA GLU A 76 -24.51 -2.84 -15.46
C GLU A 76 -23.44 -3.00 -16.56
N HIS A 77 -22.16 -2.94 -16.21
CA HIS A 77 -21.05 -2.78 -17.16
C HIS A 77 -19.93 -3.81 -16.99
N ARG A 78 -20.27 -5.02 -16.50
CA ARG A 78 -19.27 -6.05 -16.13
C ARG A 78 -18.31 -6.41 -17.29
N ALA A 79 -18.83 -6.58 -18.49
CA ALA A 79 -18.00 -6.94 -19.66
C ALA A 79 -17.06 -5.80 -20.06
N GLU A 80 -17.55 -4.55 -20.08
CA GLU A 80 -16.74 -3.36 -20.38
C GLU A 80 -15.62 -3.17 -19.34
N LEU A 81 -15.94 -3.25 -18.05
CA LEU A 81 -14.96 -3.08 -16.98
C LEU A 81 -13.85 -4.12 -17.05
N ARG A 82 -14.20 -5.41 -17.28
CA ARG A 82 -13.19 -6.48 -17.38
C ARG A 82 -12.18 -6.26 -18.49
N GLN A 83 -12.53 -5.57 -19.58
CA GLN A 83 -11.61 -5.25 -20.67
C GLN A 83 -10.69 -4.06 -20.34
N ARG A 84 -11.05 -3.24 -19.34
CA ARG A 84 -10.35 -2.00 -18.99
C ARG A 84 -9.57 -2.08 -17.69
N LEU A 85 -9.69 -3.20 -16.96
CA LEU A 85 -9.02 -3.42 -15.69
C LEU A 85 -7.89 -4.45 -15.85
N GLY A 86 -6.78 -4.17 -15.17
CA GLY A 86 -5.73 -5.14 -14.91
C GLY A 86 -5.77 -5.52 -13.44
N VAL A 87 -5.68 -6.80 -13.14
CA VAL A 87 -5.76 -7.31 -11.77
C VAL A 87 -4.61 -8.26 -11.52
N GLN A 88 -3.86 -8.00 -10.46
CA GLN A 88 -2.85 -8.91 -9.91
C GLN A 88 -3.25 -9.25 -8.48
N LEU A 89 -3.68 -10.47 -8.25
CA LEU A 89 -4.07 -11.00 -6.95
C LEU A 89 -2.84 -11.39 -6.13
N GLN A 90 -2.95 -11.36 -4.80
CA GLN A 90 -1.90 -11.73 -3.86
C GLN A 90 -1.33 -13.13 -4.14
N GLU A 91 -2.20 -14.10 -4.42
CA GLU A 91 -1.83 -15.47 -4.81
C GLU A 91 -2.22 -15.77 -6.26
N THR A 92 -1.51 -15.17 -7.22
CA THR A 92 -1.70 -15.53 -8.62
C THR A 92 -1.02 -16.88 -8.89
N GLN A 93 -1.79 -17.97 -8.88
CA GLN A 93 -1.29 -19.30 -9.24
C GLN A 93 -1.13 -19.44 -10.75
N LEU A 94 0.03 -19.06 -11.26
CA LEU A 94 0.40 -19.32 -12.64
C LEU A 94 0.76 -20.80 -12.83
N THR A 95 0.35 -21.38 -13.96
CA THR A 95 0.61 -22.78 -14.27
C THR A 95 2.09 -23.05 -14.50
N ASP A 96 2.74 -23.81 -13.64
CA ASP A 96 4.17 -24.14 -13.69
C ASP A 96 4.63 -24.81 -14.99
N LYS A 97 3.70 -25.47 -15.71
CA LYS A 97 3.94 -26.23 -16.94
C LYS A 97 3.87 -25.40 -18.22
N LEU A 98 3.46 -24.14 -18.15
CA LEU A 98 3.50 -23.22 -19.27
C LEU A 98 4.83 -22.45 -19.27
N THR A 99 5.28 -22.07 -20.46
CA THR A 99 6.37 -21.10 -20.60
C THR A 99 5.87 -19.68 -20.31
N VAL A 100 6.80 -18.75 -20.07
CA VAL A 100 6.49 -17.33 -19.88
C VAL A 100 5.69 -16.80 -21.08
N GLU A 101 6.10 -17.12 -22.30
CA GLU A 101 5.40 -16.69 -23.52
C GLU A 101 3.99 -17.28 -23.63
N GLU A 102 3.83 -18.58 -23.38
CA GLU A 102 2.51 -19.22 -23.41
C GLU A 102 1.57 -18.63 -22.36
N THR A 103 2.07 -18.35 -21.16
CA THR A 103 1.31 -17.69 -20.11
C THR A 103 0.83 -16.31 -20.57
N LEU A 104 1.72 -15.48 -21.10
CA LEU A 104 1.34 -14.14 -21.59
C LEU A 104 0.38 -14.21 -22.77
N ARG A 105 0.56 -15.16 -23.71
CA ARG A 105 -0.40 -15.39 -24.81
C ARG A 105 -1.78 -15.76 -24.29
N LEU A 106 -1.84 -16.66 -23.29
CA LEU A 106 -3.10 -17.05 -22.66
C LEU A 106 -3.81 -15.84 -22.04
N PHE A 107 -3.12 -15.07 -21.20
CA PHE A 107 -3.73 -13.89 -20.57
C PHE A 107 -4.13 -12.82 -21.59
N ARG A 108 -3.28 -12.59 -22.62
CA ARG A 108 -3.60 -11.64 -23.70
C ARG A 108 -4.86 -12.06 -24.49
N SER A 109 -5.15 -13.35 -24.61
CA SER A 109 -6.33 -13.85 -25.33
C SER A 109 -7.67 -13.57 -24.63
N PHE A 110 -7.66 -13.15 -23.37
CA PHE A 110 -8.88 -12.76 -22.64
C PHE A 110 -9.37 -11.35 -22.98
N PHE A 111 -8.55 -10.57 -23.68
CA PHE A 111 -8.84 -9.18 -24.02
C PHE A 111 -8.98 -9.00 -25.53
N ASP A 112 -9.94 -8.16 -25.93
CA ASP A 112 -10.16 -7.81 -27.33
C ASP A 112 -8.96 -7.07 -27.92
N GLU A 113 -8.42 -6.12 -27.14
CA GLU A 113 -7.24 -5.32 -27.50
C GLU A 113 -6.14 -5.44 -26.41
N GLY A 114 -4.89 -5.15 -26.80
CA GLY A 114 -3.77 -5.11 -25.84
C GLY A 114 -2.42 -5.22 -26.56
N PRO A 115 -1.33 -5.03 -25.80
CA PRO A 115 0.01 -5.05 -26.37
C PRO A 115 0.39 -6.45 -26.88
N PRO A 116 1.30 -6.54 -27.87
CA PRO A 116 1.86 -7.82 -28.28
C PRO A 116 2.68 -8.43 -27.12
N VAL A 117 2.80 -9.76 -27.11
CA VAL A 117 3.53 -10.49 -26.04
C VAL A 117 4.98 -10.03 -25.90
N THR A 118 5.62 -9.62 -27.01
CA THR A 118 6.98 -9.07 -26.99
C THR A 118 7.07 -7.80 -26.14
N GLU A 119 6.12 -6.88 -26.29
CA GLU A 119 6.04 -5.66 -25.48
C GLU A 119 5.82 -5.99 -24.00
N LEU A 120 4.95 -6.95 -23.66
CA LEU A 120 4.75 -7.41 -22.29
C LEU A 120 6.03 -7.99 -21.67
N LEU A 121 6.79 -8.76 -22.44
CA LEU A 121 8.08 -9.31 -22.01
C LEU A 121 9.13 -8.21 -21.76
N ASP A 122 9.14 -7.17 -22.59
CA ASP A 122 10.07 -6.04 -22.47
C ASP A 122 9.72 -5.17 -21.27
N ILE A 123 8.42 -4.88 -21.03
CA ILE A 123 7.95 -4.11 -19.88
C ILE A 123 8.48 -4.70 -18.56
N VAL A 124 8.41 -6.03 -18.41
CA VAL A 124 8.79 -6.71 -17.15
C VAL A 124 10.20 -7.34 -17.19
N GLU A 125 10.98 -7.07 -18.24
CA GLU A 125 12.37 -7.54 -18.39
C GLU A 125 12.50 -9.08 -18.33
N LEU A 126 11.55 -9.80 -18.94
CA LEU A 126 11.56 -11.26 -19.02
C LEU A 126 11.88 -11.82 -20.40
N GLY A 127 12.37 -11.00 -21.34
CA GLY A 127 12.71 -11.41 -22.69
C GLY A 127 13.67 -12.61 -22.74
N SER A 128 14.70 -12.63 -21.90
CA SER A 128 15.68 -13.75 -21.80
C SER A 128 15.06 -15.04 -21.22
N LYS A 129 13.89 -14.95 -20.57
CA LYS A 129 13.16 -16.08 -19.95
C LYS A 129 11.93 -16.50 -20.76
N ARG A 130 11.73 -15.94 -21.96
CA ARG A 130 10.57 -16.17 -22.82
C ARG A 130 10.17 -17.64 -22.93
N GLN A 131 11.14 -18.54 -23.15
CA GLN A 131 10.95 -19.98 -23.31
C GLN A 131 11.13 -20.79 -22.02
N SER A 132 11.37 -20.12 -20.89
CA SER A 132 11.49 -20.80 -19.61
C SER A 132 10.11 -21.18 -19.08
N PHE A 133 9.99 -22.36 -18.48
CA PHE A 133 8.77 -22.75 -17.76
C PHE A 133 8.58 -21.87 -16.50
N VAL A 134 7.34 -21.50 -16.20
CA VAL A 134 6.98 -20.70 -15.02
C VAL A 134 7.49 -21.33 -13.74
N GLY A 135 7.41 -22.67 -13.60
CA GLY A 135 7.92 -23.38 -12.43
C GLY A 135 9.44 -23.23 -12.20
N LYS A 136 10.21 -22.81 -13.22
CA LYS A 136 11.66 -22.58 -13.11
C LYS A 136 12.06 -21.12 -12.83
N LEU A 137 11.09 -20.21 -12.72
CA LEU A 137 11.32 -18.82 -12.42
C LEU A 137 11.62 -18.61 -10.94
N SER A 138 12.44 -17.60 -10.61
CA SER A 138 12.55 -17.11 -9.24
C SER A 138 11.23 -16.45 -8.78
N GLY A 139 11.04 -16.26 -7.47
CA GLY A 139 9.87 -15.57 -6.91
C GLY A 139 9.67 -14.18 -7.55
N GLY A 140 10.74 -13.37 -7.66
CA GLY A 140 10.67 -12.07 -8.30
C GLY A 140 10.33 -12.11 -9.79
N GLN A 141 10.80 -13.15 -10.52
CA GLN A 141 10.44 -13.34 -11.93
C GLN A 141 8.97 -13.77 -12.08
N LYS A 142 8.47 -14.65 -11.19
CA LYS A 142 7.04 -15.02 -11.16
C LYS A 142 6.16 -13.81 -10.87
N GLN A 143 6.57 -12.96 -9.92
CA GLN A 143 5.82 -11.75 -9.58
C GLN A 143 5.78 -10.77 -10.75
N ARG A 144 6.91 -10.51 -11.42
CA ARG A 144 6.94 -9.68 -12.63
C ARG A 144 6.09 -10.26 -13.75
N LEU A 145 6.08 -11.58 -13.93
CA LEU A 145 5.19 -12.23 -14.90
C LEU A 145 3.71 -12.05 -14.53
N SER A 146 3.35 -12.14 -13.25
CA SER A 146 1.98 -11.88 -12.76
C SER A 146 1.53 -10.46 -13.09
N VAL A 147 2.38 -9.47 -12.85
CA VAL A 147 2.13 -8.07 -13.20
C VAL A 147 2.02 -7.90 -14.72
N ALA A 148 2.86 -8.59 -15.53
CA ALA A 148 2.74 -8.57 -16.99
C ALA A 148 1.39 -9.14 -17.48
N CYS A 149 0.87 -10.16 -16.81
CA CYS A 149 -0.46 -10.70 -17.10
C CYS A 149 -1.57 -9.66 -16.85
N ALA A 150 -1.42 -8.84 -15.79
CA ALA A 150 -2.36 -7.75 -15.51
C ALA A 150 -2.29 -6.62 -16.56
N PHE A 151 -1.18 -6.45 -17.26
CA PHE A 151 -1.03 -5.50 -18.37
C PHE A 151 -1.58 -6.00 -19.72
N ALA A 152 -1.96 -7.26 -19.81
CA ALA A 152 -2.30 -7.91 -21.08
C ALA A 152 -3.44 -7.23 -21.87
N GLY A 153 -4.38 -6.55 -21.18
CA GLY A 153 -5.48 -5.80 -21.78
C GLY A 153 -5.21 -4.30 -21.99
N ARG A 154 -3.99 -3.82 -21.75
CA ARG A 154 -3.67 -2.37 -21.72
C ARG A 154 -4.63 -1.58 -20.83
N PRO A 155 -4.73 -1.92 -19.55
CA PRO A 155 -5.77 -1.42 -18.66
C PRO A 155 -5.71 0.09 -18.42
N ASP A 156 -6.87 0.70 -18.17
CA ASP A 156 -6.98 2.10 -17.69
C ASP A 156 -6.72 2.20 -16.19
N LEU A 157 -7.03 1.12 -15.44
CA LEU A 157 -6.83 1.03 -13.99
C LEU A 157 -6.25 -0.35 -13.65
N LEU A 158 -5.17 -0.35 -12.89
CA LEU A 158 -4.45 -1.53 -12.43
C LEU A 158 -4.67 -1.70 -10.92
N PHE A 159 -5.15 -2.87 -10.52
CA PHE A 159 -5.22 -3.30 -9.14
C PHE A 159 -4.06 -4.24 -8.83
N LEU A 160 -3.37 -3.97 -7.72
CA LEU A 160 -2.21 -4.76 -7.27
C LEU A 160 -2.38 -5.06 -5.77
N ASP A 161 -2.61 -6.32 -5.43
CA ASP A 161 -2.69 -6.73 -4.03
C ASP A 161 -1.32 -7.22 -3.53
N GLU A 162 -0.67 -6.41 -2.69
CA GLU A 162 0.65 -6.64 -2.11
C GLU A 162 1.72 -7.06 -3.14
N PRO A 163 1.97 -6.26 -4.19
CA PRO A 163 2.74 -6.70 -5.36
C PRO A 163 4.20 -7.03 -5.07
N THR A 164 4.77 -6.58 -3.97
CA THR A 164 6.20 -6.78 -3.65
C THR A 164 6.44 -7.71 -2.47
N THR A 165 5.38 -8.32 -1.93
CA THR A 165 5.52 -9.25 -0.79
C THR A 165 6.38 -10.46 -1.16
N GLY A 166 7.34 -10.77 -0.29
CA GLY A 166 8.27 -11.90 -0.49
C GLY A 166 9.39 -11.65 -1.52
N LEU A 167 9.50 -10.45 -2.09
CA LEU A 167 10.57 -10.11 -3.01
C LEU A 167 11.85 -9.66 -2.27
N ASP A 168 13.00 -10.05 -2.83
CA ASP A 168 14.27 -9.45 -2.45
C ASP A 168 14.33 -7.97 -2.84
N PRO A 169 15.23 -7.16 -2.21
CA PRO A 169 15.29 -5.71 -2.46
C PRO A 169 15.54 -5.33 -3.93
N GLN A 170 16.29 -6.14 -4.68
CA GLN A 170 16.57 -5.86 -6.10
C GLN A 170 15.32 -6.11 -6.97
N SER A 171 14.65 -7.24 -6.77
CA SER A 171 13.41 -7.58 -7.48
C SER A 171 12.30 -6.57 -7.20
N ARG A 172 12.21 -6.07 -5.96
CA ARG A 172 11.28 -5.01 -5.57
C ARG A 172 11.53 -3.72 -6.34
N ARG A 173 12.77 -3.24 -6.41
CA ARG A 173 13.12 -2.04 -7.18
C ARG A 173 12.78 -2.16 -8.66
N GLN A 174 13.09 -3.31 -9.27
CA GLN A 174 12.74 -3.57 -10.67
C GLN A 174 11.23 -3.49 -10.90
N LEU A 175 10.42 -4.04 -9.98
CA LEU A 175 8.97 -3.93 -10.09
C LEU A 175 8.50 -2.48 -9.94
N TRP A 176 9.06 -1.72 -9.00
CA TRP A 176 8.74 -0.30 -8.85
C TRP A 176 9.01 0.50 -10.13
N GLU A 177 10.13 0.25 -10.82
CA GLU A 177 10.44 0.90 -12.11
C GLU A 177 9.39 0.57 -13.19
N VAL A 178 8.91 -0.68 -13.22
CA VAL A 178 7.82 -1.09 -14.12
C VAL A 178 6.54 -0.30 -13.83
N LEU A 179 6.15 -0.20 -12.56
CA LEU A 179 4.93 0.51 -12.15
C LEU A 179 5.03 2.02 -12.38
N GLN A 180 6.21 2.61 -12.13
CA GLN A 180 6.45 4.03 -12.41
C GLN A 180 6.35 4.34 -13.91
N ARG A 181 6.87 3.48 -14.79
CA ARG A 181 6.70 3.63 -16.25
C ARG A 181 5.23 3.56 -16.66
N PHE A 182 4.48 2.60 -16.15
CA PHE A 182 3.04 2.47 -16.41
C PHE A 182 2.25 3.71 -15.96
N ARG A 183 2.56 4.24 -14.78
CA ARG A 183 1.99 5.50 -14.29
C ARG A 183 2.35 6.69 -15.18
N ALA A 184 3.59 6.79 -15.65
CA ALA A 184 4.04 7.88 -16.52
C ALA A 184 3.28 7.94 -17.86
N GLU A 185 2.63 6.84 -18.28
CA GLU A 185 1.70 6.80 -19.41
C GLU A 185 0.31 7.38 -19.10
N GLY A 186 0.10 7.95 -17.90
CA GLY A 186 -1.19 8.49 -17.45
C GLY A 186 -2.20 7.43 -16.98
N ARG A 187 -1.73 6.22 -16.68
CA ARG A 187 -2.56 5.12 -16.18
C ARG A 187 -2.74 5.21 -14.67
N THR A 188 -3.87 4.70 -14.19
CA THR A 188 -4.19 4.68 -12.77
C THR A 188 -3.74 3.38 -12.13
N ILE A 189 -3.17 3.47 -10.94
CA ILE A 189 -2.80 2.31 -10.12
C ILE A 189 -3.48 2.42 -8.76
N LEU A 190 -4.10 1.34 -8.30
CA LEU A 190 -4.51 1.17 -6.92
C LEU A 190 -3.80 -0.06 -6.38
N LEU A 191 -2.96 0.13 -5.37
CA LEU A 191 -2.23 -0.97 -4.75
C LEU A 191 -2.51 -1.07 -3.25
N THR A 192 -2.48 -2.30 -2.72
CA THR A 192 -2.35 -2.51 -1.28
C THR A 192 -0.91 -2.78 -0.93
N THR A 193 -0.51 -2.36 0.23
CA THR A 193 0.78 -2.72 0.78
C THR A 193 0.81 -2.55 2.30
N HIS A 194 1.69 -3.28 2.94
CA HIS A 194 2.10 -3.05 4.32
C HIS A 194 3.54 -2.50 4.39
N TYR A 195 4.19 -2.26 3.23
CA TYR A 195 5.52 -1.66 3.13
C TYR A 195 5.40 -0.15 2.93
N MET A 196 5.84 0.62 3.93
CA MET A 196 5.78 2.09 3.88
C MET A 196 6.71 2.70 2.83
N ASP A 197 7.86 2.07 2.61
CA ASP A 197 8.80 2.49 1.57
C ASP A 197 8.17 2.41 0.17
N GLU A 198 7.40 1.36 -0.09
CA GLU A 198 6.68 1.20 -1.36
C GLU A 198 5.67 2.31 -1.57
N ALA A 199 4.84 2.59 -0.55
CA ALA A 199 3.87 3.66 -0.59
C ALA A 199 4.53 5.04 -0.78
N HIS A 200 5.66 5.28 -0.11
CA HIS A 200 6.41 6.54 -0.23
C HIS A 200 7.00 6.76 -1.62
N VAL A 201 7.47 5.68 -2.27
CA VAL A 201 8.13 5.74 -3.59
C VAL A 201 7.13 5.77 -4.75
N LEU A 202 6.03 5.02 -4.64
CA LEU A 202 5.09 4.81 -5.76
C LEU A 202 3.86 5.70 -5.70
N CYS A 203 3.32 5.98 -4.50
CA CYS A 203 1.99 6.54 -4.37
C CYS A 203 1.99 8.07 -4.34
N ASP A 204 1.04 8.67 -5.06
CA ASP A 204 0.73 10.10 -4.96
C ASP A 204 -0.04 10.40 -3.69
N ARG A 205 -1.03 9.55 -3.40
CA ARG A 205 -1.83 9.59 -2.19
C ARG A 205 -1.94 8.21 -1.58
N VAL A 206 -2.10 8.18 -0.28
CA VAL A 206 -2.29 6.94 0.47
C VAL A 206 -3.47 7.09 1.42
N GLY A 207 -4.23 6.01 1.54
CA GLY A 207 -5.25 5.83 2.56
C GLY A 207 -4.77 4.81 3.59
N ILE A 208 -4.79 5.17 4.86
CA ILE A 208 -4.45 4.26 5.95
C ILE A 208 -5.74 3.65 6.48
N MET A 209 -5.85 2.32 6.41
CA MET A 209 -6.99 1.57 6.94
C MET A 209 -6.66 0.88 8.25
N ASP A 210 -7.62 0.91 9.17
CA ASP A 210 -7.64 0.10 10.37
C ASP A 210 -9.06 -0.36 10.69
N ARG A 211 -9.25 -1.64 11.02
CA ARG A 211 -10.54 -2.23 11.40
C ARG A 211 -11.69 -1.87 10.47
N GLY A 212 -11.45 -1.99 9.17
CA GLY A 212 -12.45 -1.72 8.13
C GLY A 212 -12.73 -0.24 7.86
N ARG A 213 -11.99 0.69 8.43
CA ARG A 213 -12.17 2.14 8.29
C ARG A 213 -10.94 2.83 7.74
N LEU A 214 -11.15 3.87 6.96
CA LEU A 214 -10.10 4.80 6.59
C LEU A 214 -9.85 5.75 7.77
N ILE A 215 -8.63 5.73 8.33
CA ILE A 215 -8.25 6.53 9.49
C ILE A 215 -7.39 7.74 9.14
N ALA A 216 -6.74 7.72 7.98
CA ALA A 216 -6.02 8.86 7.41
C ALA A 216 -6.00 8.78 5.87
N LEU A 217 -5.95 9.95 5.22
CA LEU A 217 -5.89 10.09 3.77
C LEU A 217 -5.09 11.34 3.41
N GLY A 218 -4.12 11.23 2.53
CA GLY A 218 -3.30 12.34 2.05
C GLY A 218 -2.12 11.87 1.24
N THR A 219 -1.26 12.79 0.82
CA THR A 219 0.05 12.43 0.25
C THR A 219 0.94 11.84 1.35
N PRO A 220 1.90 10.96 1.03
CA PRO A 220 2.85 10.46 2.02
C PRO A 220 3.52 11.57 2.86
N ARG A 221 3.87 12.68 2.21
CA ARG A 221 4.51 13.84 2.86
C ARG A 221 3.56 14.58 3.81
N GLU A 222 2.31 14.81 3.41
CA GLU A 222 1.30 15.45 4.27
C GLU A 222 1.01 14.62 5.51
N LEU A 223 0.89 13.30 5.34
CA LEU A 223 0.64 12.39 6.45
C LEU A 223 1.81 12.37 7.44
N VAL A 224 3.05 12.29 6.96
CA VAL A 224 4.23 12.38 7.83
C VAL A 224 4.30 13.76 8.51
N ALA A 225 4.05 14.84 7.78
CA ALA A 225 4.03 16.20 8.36
C ALA A 225 2.94 16.39 9.42
N SER A 226 1.83 15.62 9.37
CA SER A 226 0.75 15.68 10.39
C SER A 226 1.20 15.22 11.78
N LEU A 227 2.31 14.50 11.89
CA LEU A 227 2.93 14.17 13.18
C LEU A 227 3.47 15.41 13.92
N GLY A 228 3.63 16.54 13.21
CA GLY A 228 4.27 17.74 13.77
C GLY A 228 5.75 17.56 14.10
N ALA A 229 6.37 16.49 13.63
CA ALA A 229 7.73 16.09 13.95
C ALA A 229 8.47 15.59 12.72
N GLU A 230 9.74 15.99 12.57
CA GLU A 230 10.61 15.54 11.48
C GLU A 230 11.39 14.26 11.84
N HIS A 231 11.53 14.00 13.15
CA HIS A 231 12.34 12.91 13.67
C HIS A 231 11.60 12.11 14.73
N VAL A 232 12.00 10.87 14.85
CA VAL A 232 11.55 9.94 15.89
C VAL A 232 12.75 9.47 16.70
N VAL A 233 12.60 9.50 18.03
CA VAL A 233 13.57 8.94 19.00
C VAL A 233 12.92 7.75 19.67
N GLU A 234 13.41 6.56 19.40
CA GLU A 234 13.01 5.34 20.07
C GLU A 234 14.03 4.97 21.13
N PHE A 235 13.58 4.68 22.34
CA PHE A 235 14.47 4.26 23.41
C PHE A 235 13.83 3.26 24.37
N GLY A 236 14.66 2.45 25.00
CA GLY A 236 14.31 1.55 26.08
C GLY A 236 15.18 1.83 27.31
N VAL A 237 14.68 1.51 28.49
CA VAL A 237 15.42 1.64 29.74
C VAL A 237 15.40 0.34 30.54
N GLU A 238 16.43 0.12 31.33
CA GLU A 238 16.45 -0.93 32.34
C GLU A 238 15.90 -0.38 33.67
N GLY A 239 14.90 -1.04 34.24
CA GLY A 239 14.29 -0.64 35.51
C GLY A 239 13.07 0.25 35.38
N THR A 240 13.02 1.36 36.16
CA THR A 240 11.83 2.19 36.23
C THR A 240 11.74 3.14 35.05
N MET A 241 10.65 3.04 34.30
CA MET A 241 10.33 3.97 33.22
C MET A 241 10.09 5.37 33.70
N PRO A 242 10.62 6.43 33.04
CA PRO A 242 10.27 7.81 33.32
C PRO A 242 8.77 8.07 33.20
N PRO A 243 8.21 9.00 34.02
CA PRO A 243 6.82 9.42 33.90
C PRO A 243 6.56 10.06 32.51
N GLU A 244 5.38 9.80 31.95
CA GLU A 244 4.95 10.36 30.68
C GLU A 244 5.04 11.87 30.61
N ALA A 245 4.58 12.55 31.71
CA ALA A 245 4.64 14.01 31.82
C ALA A 245 6.08 14.57 31.73
N THR A 246 7.08 13.83 32.19
CA THR A 246 8.49 14.23 32.08
C THR A 246 9.00 14.13 30.68
N LEU A 247 8.63 13.07 29.97
CA LEU A 247 9.06 12.80 28.59
C LEU A 247 8.40 13.75 27.58
N THR A 248 7.12 14.01 27.76
CA THR A 248 6.37 14.96 26.90
C THR A 248 6.76 16.42 27.14
N ALA A 249 7.39 16.73 28.28
CA ALA A 249 7.93 18.07 28.59
C ALA A 249 9.34 18.31 28.02
N LEU A 250 9.97 17.30 27.40
CA LEU A 250 11.29 17.45 26.79
C LEU A 250 11.23 18.43 25.59
N PRO A 251 12.30 19.21 25.36
CA PRO A 251 12.35 20.16 24.25
C PRO A 251 12.05 19.48 22.89
N GLY A 252 11.20 20.10 22.08
CA GLY A 252 10.88 19.67 20.74
C GLY A 252 10.00 18.41 20.63
N VAL A 253 9.55 17.82 21.74
CA VAL A 253 8.65 16.66 21.72
C VAL A 253 7.22 17.11 21.45
N HIS A 254 6.60 16.53 20.43
CA HIS A 254 5.21 16.78 20.00
C HIS A 254 4.27 15.60 20.23
N GLY A 255 4.83 14.39 20.35
CA GLY A 255 4.06 13.17 20.56
C GLY A 255 4.89 12.08 21.24
N MET A 256 4.20 11.18 21.93
CA MET A 256 4.79 10.03 22.58
C MET A 256 3.90 8.79 22.37
N ALA A 257 4.54 7.65 22.10
CA ALA A 257 3.92 6.34 22.17
C ALA A 257 4.75 5.42 23.07
N ARG A 258 4.07 4.49 23.78
CA ARG A 258 4.75 3.53 24.66
C ARG A 258 4.30 2.12 24.34
N ARG A 259 5.27 1.22 24.14
CA ARG A 259 4.98 -0.18 23.84
C ARG A 259 6.12 -1.11 24.25
N ASP A 260 5.78 -2.31 24.74
CA ASP A 260 6.68 -3.44 25.02
C ASP A 260 7.99 -3.06 25.74
N GLY A 261 7.91 -2.05 26.63
CA GLY A 261 9.09 -1.54 27.31
C GLY A 261 9.90 -0.50 26.53
N HIS A 262 9.50 -0.15 25.31
CA HIS A 262 10.11 0.92 24.49
C HIS A 262 9.21 2.16 24.47
N ILE A 263 9.84 3.31 24.31
CA ILE A 263 9.18 4.61 24.16
C ILE A 263 9.62 5.22 22.84
N THR A 264 8.66 5.74 22.11
CA THR A 264 8.86 6.49 20.88
C THR A 264 8.46 7.93 21.10
N LEU A 265 9.38 8.88 20.89
CA LEU A 265 9.12 10.32 20.95
C LEU A 265 9.18 10.88 19.53
N ALA A 266 8.12 11.58 19.12
CA ALA A 266 8.10 12.37 17.91
C ALA A 266 8.61 13.78 18.21
N THR A 267 9.67 14.23 17.52
CA THR A 267 10.34 15.49 17.79
C THR A 267 10.69 16.29 16.53
N ALA A 268 10.58 17.61 16.60
CA ALA A 268 11.08 18.53 15.59
C ALA A 268 12.55 18.93 15.80
N GLU A 269 13.08 18.77 17.04
CA GLU A 269 14.38 19.29 17.45
C GLU A 269 15.27 18.19 18.03
N LEU A 270 15.73 17.24 17.18
CA LEU A 270 16.53 16.09 17.60
C LEU A 270 17.74 16.49 18.46
N HIS A 271 18.43 17.58 18.07
CA HIS A 271 19.62 18.08 18.72
C HIS A 271 19.37 18.62 20.15
N ALA A 272 18.14 19.02 20.46
CA ALA A 272 17.73 19.47 21.81
C ALA A 272 17.11 18.31 22.60
N THR A 273 16.28 17.49 21.93
CA THR A 273 15.54 16.40 22.58
C THR A 273 16.48 15.29 23.11
N VAL A 274 17.43 14.83 22.28
CA VAL A 274 18.29 13.70 22.68
C VAL A 274 19.18 14.02 23.89
N PRO A 275 19.91 15.14 23.96
CA PRO A 275 20.65 15.49 25.18
C PRO A 275 19.75 15.61 26.41
N ALA A 276 18.62 16.29 26.31
CA ALA A 276 17.69 16.44 27.41
C ALA A 276 17.10 15.10 27.91
N LEU A 277 16.83 14.17 26.99
CA LEU A 277 16.43 12.80 27.32
C LEU A 277 17.54 12.07 28.10
N LEU A 278 18.79 12.15 27.64
CA LEU A 278 19.92 11.49 28.30
C LEU A 278 20.16 12.05 29.70
N ASP A 279 20.05 13.36 29.88
CA ASP A 279 20.17 13.98 31.19
C ASP A 279 19.03 13.55 32.12
N CYS A 280 17.79 13.56 31.64
CA CYS A 280 16.62 13.09 32.38
C CYS A 280 16.78 11.63 32.85
N LEU A 281 17.24 10.74 31.96
CA LEU A 281 17.46 9.32 32.30
C LEU A 281 18.59 9.15 33.32
N ARG A 282 19.65 9.95 33.22
CA ARG A 282 20.76 9.97 34.21
C ARG A 282 20.28 10.38 35.57
N ASP A 283 19.47 11.45 35.68
CA ASP A 283 18.93 11.97 36.93
C ASP A 283 17.99 10.96 37.60
N LEU A 284 17.27 10.17 36.81
CA LEU A 284 16.38 9.12 37.32
C LEU A 284 17.12 7.81 37.62
N GLY A 285 18.40 7.70 37.28
CA GLY A 285 19.16 6.46 37.42
C GLY A 285 18.60 5.31 36.56
N ALA A 286 18.05 5.63 35.41
CA ALA A 286 17.45 4.68 34.44
C ALA A 286 18.41 4.43 33.26
N PRO A 287 19.22 3.34 33.30
CA PRO A 287 20.14 3.03 32.21
C PRO A 287 19.42 2.75 30.90
N LEU A 288 19.96 3.27 29.80
CA LEU A 288 19.46 2.94 28.46
C LEU A 288 19.76 1.49 28.10
N SER A 289 18.77 0.77 27.58
CA SER A 289 18.93 -0.52 26.92
C SER A 289 18.95 -0.40 25.39
N LEU A 290 18.26 0.63 24.86
CA LEU A 290 18.17 0.93 23.44
C LEU A 290 18.10 2.45 23.25
N LEU A 291 18.74 2.96 22.19
CA LEU A 291 18.51 4.30 21.65
C LEU A 291 18.66 4.24 20.12
N SER A 292 17.62 4.59 19.40
CA SER A 292 17.60 4.73 17.95
C SER A 292 16.95 6.05 17.54
N THR A 293 17.40 6.60 16.44
CA THR A 293 16.80 7.81 15.87
C THR A 293 16.63 7.63 14.36
N HIS A 294 15.50 8.08 13.82
CA HIS A 294 15.24 8.07 12.38
C HIS A 294 14.35 9.25 11.98
N SER A 295 14.30 9.55 10.67
CA SER A 295 13.33 10.51 10.15
C SER A 295 11.93 9.91 10.21
N ALA A 296 10.93 10.72 10.54
CA ALA A 296 9.54 10.28 10.64
C ALA A 296 9.05 9.63 9.32
N THR A 297 8.30 8.56 9.45
CA THR A 297 7.81 7.72 8.36
C THR A 297 6.29 7.54 8.42
N LEU A 298 5.69 6.95 7.39
CA LEU A 298 4.27 6.55 7.41
C LEU A 298 3.98 5.48 8.49
N GLU A 299 4.98 4.68 8.90
CA GLU A 299 4.80 3.74 10.01
C GLU A 299 4.60 4.48 11.33
N ASP A 300 5.34 5.56 11.55
CA ASP A 300 5.17 6.40 12.73
C ASP A 300 3.80 7.09 12.75
N VAL A 301 3.28 7.49 11.59
CA VAL A 301 1.90 7.99 11.44
C VAL A 301 0.90 6.92 11.89
N PHE A 302 1.05 5.69 11.40
CA PHE A 302 0.15 4.60 11.78
C PHE A 302 0.22 4.31 13.28
N VAL A 303 1.43 4.23 13.84
CA VAL A 303 1.64 4.03 15.29
C VAL A 303 0.99 5.16 16.10
N SER A 304 1.16 6.41 15.68
CA SER A 304 0.56 7.58 16.34
C SER A 304 -0.98 7.51 16.34
N LEU A 305 -1.59 7.07 15.24
CA LEU A 305 -3.04 7.00 15.09
C LEU A 305 -3.67 5.80 15.81
N THR A 306 -2.95 4.68 15.94
CA THR A 306 -3.52 3.41 16.41
C THR A 306 -2.90 2.88 17.69
N GLY A 307 -1.74 3.37 18.08
CA GLY A 307 -0.94 2.88 19.22
C GLY A 307 -0.28 1.52 18.96
N ARG A 308 -0.21 1.03 17.72
CA ARG A 308 0.37 -0.28 17.36
C ARG A 308 1.11 -0.24 16.02
N HIS A 309 2.08 -1.13 15.81
CA HIS A 309 2.78 -1.26 14.53
C HIS A 309 1.97 -2.05 13.50
N LEU A 310 2.26 -1.84 12.21
CA LEU A 310 1.60 -2.52 11.10
C LEU A 310 1.84 -4.05 11.08
N ARG A 311 2.97 -4.49 11.62
CA ARG A 311 3.40 -5.89 11.60
C ARG A 311 2.84 -6.75 12.73
N ASP A 312 2.04 -6.17 13.61
CA ASP A 312 1.49 -6.85 14.81
C ASP A 312 0.06 -7.39 14.57
N GLY A 313 -0.39 -7.50 13.33
CA GLY A 313 -1.70 -8.03 12.94
C GLY A 313 -1.66 -9.47 12.47
#